data_8c62ef019dcc84842c0a3e481d9baa37
#
_entry.id   8c62ef019dcc84842c0a3e481d9baa37
#
_cell.length_a   1.000
_cell.length_b   1.000
_cell.length_c   1.000
_cell.angle_alpha   90.00
_cell.angle_beta   90.00
_cell.angle_gamma   90.00
#
_symmetry.space_group_name_H-M   'P 1'
#
loop_
_entity.id
_entity.type
_entity.pdbx_description
1 polymer ?
#
loop_
_entity_poly.entity_id
_entity_poly.type
_entity_poly.pdbx_seq_one_letter_code
_entity_poly.pdbx_strand_id
1 'polypeptide(L)'
;KGINLFTDKDIVDADDITINSISDKRMNMYARVTDINGGSEMKYFMSFGYDFFIGTKEYAKEFEGMRKLLHDFSINFLNDYYADETSAILKKIKGYERDIKKNNNSISSNMKKSKKGSDAVTSALEAKNFSLKLENEQIQSKIAALEKDIETIKVKQGGIVTK
;
A
#
# COMPACT_ATOMS: atom_id res chain seq x y z
N LYS A 1 5.20 20.60 -22.36
CA LYS A 1 4.45 19.64 -23.19
C LYS A 1 4.38 18.35 -22.39
N GLY A 2 3.17 17.79 -22.20
CA GLY A 2 3.02 16.50 -21.51
C GLY A 2 3.65 15.38 -22.35
N ILE A 3 4.15 14.34 -21.69
CA ILE A 3 4.62 13.11 -22.33
C ILE A 3 3.37 12.35 -22.77
N ASN A 4 3.27 12.02 -24.05
CA ASN A 4 2.23 11.12 -24.52
C ASN A 4 2.66 9.68 -24.19
N LEU A 5 1.88 9.01 -23.37
CA LEU A 5 2.06 7.60 -23.08
C LEU A 5 1.10 6.80 -23.95
N PHE A 6 1.62 5.82 -24.64
CA PHE A 6 0.84 4.84 -25.36
C PHE A 6 0.85 3.53 -24.57
N THR A 7 -0.26 2.82 -24.56
CA THR A 7 -0.36 1.53 -23.88
C THR A 7 -0.97 0.53 -24.85
N ASP A 8 -0.20 -0.46 -25.22
CA ASP A 8 -0.69 -1.62 -25.99
C ASP A 8 -0.42 -2.88 -25.17
N LYS A 9 -1.49 -3.52 -24.72
CA LYS A 9 -1.45 -4.70 -23.87
C LYS A 9 -0.64 -4.46 -22.59
N ASP A 10 0.56 -5.06 -22.50
CA ASP A 10 1.43 -5.05 -21.33
C ASP A 10 2.59 -4.06 -21.49
N ILE A 11 2.64 -3.29 -22.59
CA ILE A 11 3.72 -2.37 -22.89
C ILE A 11 3.22 -0.94 -22.74
N VAL A 12 3.97 -0.16 -21.99
CA VAL A 12 3.85 1.30 -21.94
C VAL A 12 5.03 1.88 -22.67
N ASP A 13 4.79 2.71 -23.65
CA ASP A 13 5.83 3.37 -24.42
C ASP A 13 5.66 4.89 -24.42
N ALA A 14 6.76 5.58 -24.58
CA ALA A 14 6.83 7.01 -24.78
C ALA A 14 7.90 7.34 -25.80
N ASP A 15 7.47 7.95 -26.88
CA ASP A 15 8.36 8.31 -28.00
C ASP A 15 8.84 9.76 -27.90
N ASP A 16 10.05 9.96 -28.42
CA ASP A 16 10.62 11.29 -28.65
C ASP A 16 10.71 12.16 -27.38
N ILE A 17 11.02 11.52 -26.24
CA ILE A 17 11.16 12.18 -24.95
C ILE A 17 12.62 12.55 -24.65
N THR A 18 12.83 13.56 -23.82
CA THR A 18 14.13 13.88 -23.26
C THR A 18 14.07 13.77 -21.74
N ILE A 19 14.96 12.96 -21.17
CA ILE A 19 15.14 12.80 -19.73
C ILE A 19 16.55 13.28 -19.39
N ASN A 20 16.68 14.53 -18.97
CA ASN A 20 17.98 15.20 -18.76
C ASN A 20 18.90 14.49 -17.77
N SER A 21 18.35 13.71 -16.84
CA SER A 21 19.14 12.87 -15.92
C SER A 21 19.79 11.67 -16.60
N ILE A 22 19.37 11.33 -17.83
CA ILE A 22 19.92 10.25 -18.64
C ILE A 22 20.75 10.82 -19.78
N SER A 23 20.12 11.66 -20.62
CA SER A 23 20.75 12.29 -21.79
C SER A 23 19.99 13.55 -22.20
N ASP A 24 20.69 14.46 -22.87
CA ASP A 24 20.10 15.63 -23.54
C ASP A 24 19.50 15.29 -24.90
N LYS A 25 19.76 14.10 -25.40
CA LYS A 25 19.20 13.59 -26.67
C LYS A 25 17.76 13.13 -26.49
N ARG A 26 17.03 13.15 -27.59
CA ARG A 26 15.70 12.51 -27.66
C ARG A 26 15.83 11.00 -27.66
N MET A 27 14.93 10.33 -26.98
CA MET A 27 14.93 8.88 -26.84
C MET A 27 13.50 8.34 -26.77
N ASN A 28 13.37 7.07 -27.08
CA ASN A 28 12.15 6.32 -26.89
C ASN A 28 12.30 5.45 -25.64
N MET A 29 11.25 5.37 -24.86
CA MET A 29 11.19 4.61 -23.60
C MET A 29 10.15 3.51 -23.73
N TYR A 30 10.47 2.34 -23.23
CA TYR A 30 9.58 1.19 -23.21
C TYR A 30 9.63 0.52 -21.85
N ALA A 31 8.46 0.24 -21.30
CA ALA A 31 8.32 -0.52 -20.06
C ALA A 31 7.29 -1.62 -20.24
N ARG A 32 7.60 -2.82 -19.77
CA ARG A 32 6.68 -3.95 -19.74
C ARG A 32 6.57 -4.45 -18.31
N VAL A 33 5.34 -4.58 -17.84
CA VAL A 33 5.04 -5.18 -16.54
C VAL A 33 4.40 -6.54 -16.77
N THR A 34 4.90 -7.56 -16.10
CA THR A 34 4.40 -8.94 -16.19
C THR A 34 4.14 -9.47 -14.79
N ASP A 35 3.01 -10.08 -14.57
CA ASP A 35 2.73 -10.77 -13.32
C ASP A 35 3.56 -12.05 -13.23
N ILE A 36 4.20 -12.21 -12.08
CA ILE A 36 4.98 -13.41 -11.73
C ILE A 36 4.46 -13.97 -10.41
N ASN A 37 4.81 -15.23 -10.11
CA ASN A 37 4.40 -15.84 -8.86
C ASN A 37 4.98 -15.06 -7.65
N GLY A 38 4.08 -14.43 -6.89
CA GLY A 38 4.42 -13.65 -5.71
C GLY A 38 4.77 -12.18 -5.95
N GLY A 39 4.51 -11.63 -7.16
CA GLY A 39 4.76 -10.22 -7.45
C GLY A 39 4.63 -9.85 -8.91
N SER A 40 5.32 -8.78 -9.32
CA SER A 40 5.39 -8.34 -10.71
C SER A 40 6.83 -8.08 -11.11
N GLU A 41 7.17 -8.38 -12.35
CA GLU A 41 8.44 -8.05 -12.97
C GLU A 41 8.26 -6.88 -13.92
N MET A 42 9.10 -5.85 -13.82
CA MET A 42 9.14 -4.76 -14.80
C MET A 42 10.42 -4.83 -15.61
N LYS A 43 10.28 -4.93 -16.93
CA LYS A 43 11.36 -4.80 -17.90
C LYS A 43 11.31 -3.41 -18.51
N TYR A 44 12.44 -2.73 -18.51
CA TYR A 44 12.57 -1.34 -18.93
C TYR A 44 13.75 -1.20 -19.87
N PHE A 45 13.56 -0.53 -21.01
CA PHE A 45 14.62 -0.22 -21.95
C PHE A 45 14.36 1.10 -22.68
N MET A 46 15.44 1.68 -23.19
CA MET A 46 15.43 2.93 -23.93
C MET A 46 16.29 2.83 -25.18
N SER A 47 15.96 3.65 -26.19
CA SER A 47 16.72 3.75 -27.42
C SER A 47 16.82 5.20 -27.91
N PHE A 48 17.89 5.52 -28.64
CA PHE A 48 18.06 6.77 -29.40
C PHE A 48 17.51 6.67 -30.82
N GLY A 49 16.39 6.02 -31.02
CA GLY A 49 15.80 5.68 -32.29
C GLY A 49 15.62 4.19 -32.43
N TYR A 50 15.28 3.73 -33.62
CA TYR A 50 14.79 2.34 -33.83
C TYR A 50 15.84 1.26 -33.52
N ASP A 51 17.13 1.53 -33.72
CA ASP A 51 18.18 0.50 -33.66
C ASP A 51 19.30 0.79 -32.64
N PHE A 52 19.23 1.89 -31.90
CA PHE A 52 20.29 2.30 -30.98
C PHE A 52 19.84 2.15 -29.53
N PHE A 53 19.84 0.92 -29.04
CA PHE A 53 19.47 0.65 -27.65
C PHE A 53 20.57 1.06 -26.67
N ILE A 54 20.14 1.69 -25.57
CA ILE A 54 21.04 2.07 -24.47
C ILE A 54 21.42 0.82 -23.70
N GLY A 55 22.70 0.50 -23.66
CA GLY A 55 23.24 -0.69 -23.01
C GLY A 55 24.59 -0.48 -22.33
N THR A 56 25.07 -1.52 -21.68
CA THR A 56 26.32 -1.47 -20.90
C THR A 56 27.58 -1.23 -21.72
N LYS A 57 27.62 -1.65 -22.97
CA LYS A 57 28.76 -1.47 -23.87
C LYS A 57 28.66 -0.18 -24.66
N GLU A 58 27.47 0.09 -25.16
CA GLU A 58 27.17 1.30 -25.90
C GLU A 58 26.33 2.20 -25.03
N TYR A 59 26.71 3.47 -24.92
CA TYR A 59 26.03 4.44 -24.07
C TYR A 59 26.05 4.11 -22.57
N ALA A 60 27.20 3.65 -22.07
CA ALA A 60 27.33 3.20 -20.67
C ALA A 60 26.93 4.27 -19.65
N LYS A 61 27.18 5.55 -19.93
CA LYS A 61 26.79 6.68 -19.05
C LYS A 61 25.27 6.81 -18.99
N GLU A 62 24.61 6.75 -20.12
CA GLU A 62 23.15 6.83 -20.22
C GLU A 62 22.50 5.61 -19.60
N PHE A 63 23.13 4.44 -19.73
CA PHE A 63 22.66 3.20 -19.08
C PHE A 63 22.68 3.33 -17.55
N GLU A 64 23.72 3.92 -16.97
CA GLU A 64 23.76 4.18 -15.52
C GLU A 64 22.70 5.22 -15.10
N GLY A 65 22.46 6.25 -15.91
CA GLY A 65 21.36 7.20 -15.70
C GLY A 65 20.00 6.52 -15.72
N MET A 66 19.78 5.61 -16.66
CA MET A 66 18.56 4.80 -16.78
C MET A 66 18.39 3.87 -15.57
N ARG A 67 19.45 3.18 -15.15
CA ARG A 67 19.43 2.33 -13.95
C ARG A 67 19.07 3.14 -12.69
N LYS A 68 19.68 4.30 -12.52
CA LYS A 68 19.37 5.19 -11.40
C LYS A 68 17.92 5.64 -11.42
N LEU A 69 17.40 6.07 -12.57
CA LEU A 69 15.99 6.45 -12.70
C LEU A 69 15.06 5.32 -12.30
N LEU A 70 15.32 4.10 -12.77
CA LEU A 70 14.51 2.94 -12.43
C LEU A 70 14.58 2.59 -10.93
N HIS A 71 15.77 2.67 -10.35
CA HIS A 71 15.97 2.47 -8.92
C HIS A 71 15.19 3.49 -8.08
N ASP A 72 15.33 4.78 -8.39
CA ASP A 72 14.66 5.86 -7.68
C ASP A 72 13.13 5.76 -7.83
N PHE A 73 12.64 5.41 -9.04
CA PHE A 73 11.23 5.13 -9.27
C PHE A 73 10.74 3.96 -8.42
N SER A 74 11.47 2.85 -8.39
CA SER A 74 11.08 1.67 -7.63
C SER A 74 10.99 1.95 -6.12
N ILE A 75 11.95 2.69 -5.58
CA ILE A 75 11.94 3.11 -4.16
C ILE A 75 10.72 3.98 -3.87
N ASN A 76 10.48 5.01 -4.67
CA ASN A 76 9.36 5.92 -4.46
C ASN A 76 8.03 5.18 -4.59
N PHE A 77 7.85 4.39 -5.64
CA PHE A 77 6.64 3.62 -5.87
C PHE A 77 6.33 2.66 -4.70
N LEU A 78 7.33 1.92 -4.22
CA LEU A 78 7.13 0.98 -3.12
C LEU A 78 6.85 1.71 -1.79
N ASN A 79 7.49 2.85 -1.55
CA ASN A 79 7.21 3.66 -0.36
C ASN A 79 5.79 4.20 -0.37
N ASP A 80 5.33 4.74 -1.50
CA ASP A 80 3.96 5.23 -1.65
C ASP A 80 2.94 4.09 -1.49
N TYR A 81 3.18 2.96 -2.14
CA TYR A 81 2.34 1.76 -2.03
C TYR A 81 2.19 1.31 -0.57
N TYR A 82 3.29 1.17 0.17
CA TYR A 82 3.23 0.76 1.58
C TYR A 82 2.64 1.83 2.50
N ALA A 83 2.81 3.11 2.18
CA ALA A 83 2.15 4.19 2.90
C ALA A 83 0.63 4.13 2.74
N ASP A 84 0.15 3.87 1.54
CA ASP A 84 -1.28 3.71 1.23
C ASP A 84 -1.87 2.47 1.91
N GLU A 85 -1.18 1.32 1.86
CA GLU A 85 -1.60 0.11 2.59
C GLU A 85 -1.69 0.36 4.09
N THR A 86 -0.67 0.97 4.68
CA THR A 86 -0.65 1.32 6.12
C THR A 86 -1.81 2.26 6.46
N SER A 87 -2.06 3.27 5.64
CA SER A 87 -3.17 4.21 5.83
C SER A 87 -4.53 3.50 5.80
N ALA A 88 -4.71 2.57 4.87
CA ALA A 88 -5.94 1.77 4.78
C ALA A 88 -6.16 0.89 6.02
N ILE A 89 -5.11 0.26 6.53
CA ILE A 89 -5.15 -0.54 7.76
C ILE A 89 -5.48 0.34 8.97
N LEU A 90 -4.84 1.49 9.12
CA LEU A 90 -5.10 2.43 10.22
C LEU A 90 -6.54 2.94 10.21
N LYS A 91 -7.14 3.17 9.03
CA LYS A 91 -8.56 3.52 8.91
C LYS A 91 -9.48 2.40 9.44
N LYS A 92 -9.14 1.13 9.18
CA LYS A 92 -9.90 -0.02 9.72
C LYS A 92 -9.78 -0.10 11.24
N ILE A 93 -8.56 0.03 11.78
CA ILE A 93 -8.33 0.04 13.24
C ILE A 93 -9.16 1.14 13.89
N LYS A 94 -9.11 2.37 13.37
CA LYS A 94 -9.91 3.49 13.87
C LYS A 94 -11.42 3.23 13.82
N GLY A 95 -11.89 2.47 12.83
CA GLY A 95 -13.27 1.98 12.76
C GLY A 95 -13.60 1.07 13.93
N TYR A 96 -12.80 0.06 14.17
CA TYR A 96 -12.94 -0.89 15.26
C TYR A 96 -12.88 -0.25 16.65
N GLU A 97 -11.97 0.68 16.86
CA GLU A 97 -11.91 1.46 18.13
C GLU A 97 -13.21 2.23 18.38
N ARG A 98 -13.82 2.80 17.34
CA ARG A 98 -15.13 3.47 17.46
C ARG A 98 -16.23 2.48 17.83
N ASP A 99 -16.20 1.27 17.30
CA ASP A 99 -17.20 0.25 17.60
C ASP A 99 -17.04 -0.25 19.05
N ILE A 100 -15.82 -0.49 19.53
CA ILE A 100 -15.55 -0.76 20.95
C ILE A 100 -16.08 0.36 21.84
N LYS A 101 -15.86 1.62 21.46
CA LYS A 101 -16.36 2.76 22.21
C LYS A 101 -17.89 2.80 22.28
N LYS A 102 -18.58 2.50 21.17
CA LYS A 102 -20.06 2.40 21.15
C LYS A 102 -20.55 1.27 22.05
N ASN A 103 -19.93 0.09 21.95
CA ASN A 103 -20.26 -1.05 22.79
C ASN A 103 -20.08 -0.74 24.26
N ASN A 104 -18.96 -0.12 24.66
CA ASN A 104 -18.70 0.29 26.04
C ASN A 104 -19.72 1.32 26.56
N ASN A 105 -20.13 2.28 25.72
CA ASN A 105 -21.20 3.23 26.06
C ASN A 105 -22.54 2.52 26.28
N SER A 106 -22.85 1.53 25.41
CA SER A 106 -24.06 0.71 25.55
C SER A 106 -24.04 -0.12 26.83
N ILE A 107 -22.91 -0.75 27.15
CA ILE A 107 -22.71 -1.49 28.43
C ILE A 107 -22.94 -0.57 29.62
N SER A 108 -22.33 0.61 29.64
CA SER A 108 -22.49 1.59 30.71
C SER A 108 -23.95 2.03 30.88
N SER A 109 -24.65 2.27 29.76
CA SER A 109 -26.07 2.60 29.77
C SER A 109 -26.93 1.46 30.34
N ASN A 110 -26.68 0.23 29.87
CA ASN A 110 -27.37 -0.96 30.33
C ASN A 110 -27.17 -1.19 31.84
N MET A 111 -25.95 -1.01 32.35
CA MET A 111 -25.63 -1.14 33.77
C MET A 111 -26.41 -0.10 34.64
N LYS A 112 -26.60 1.13 34.13
CA LYS A 112 -27.42 2.15 34.81
C LYS A 112 -28.90 1.77 34.82
N LYS A 113 -29.43 1.17 33.75
CA LYS A 113 -30.82 0.71 33.65
C LYS A 113 -31.08 -0.51 34.53
N SER A 114 -30.16 -1.46 34.57
CA SER A 114 -30.21 -2.68 35.38
C SER A 114 -30.39 -2.36 36.86
N LYS A 115 -29.70 -1.33 37.40
CA LYS A 115 -29.84 -0.90 38.80
C LYS A 115 -31.24 -0.43 39.19
N LYS A 116 -32.10 -0.13 38.25
CA LYS A 116 -33.47 0.39 38.44
C LYS A 116 -34.55 -0.54 37.91
N GLY A 117 -34.17 -1.67 37.30
CA GLY A 117 -35.07 -2.63 36.64
C GLY A 117 -35.54 -3.74 37.57
N SER A 118 -36.54 -4.47 37.14
CA SER A 118 -36.92 -5.76 37.74
C SER A 118 -35.86 -6.82 37.44
N ASP A 119 -35.89 -7.96 38.14
CA ASP A 119 -34.93 -9.06 37.96
C ASP A 119 -34.89 -9.56 36.53
N ALA A 120 -36.04 -9.67 35.87
CA ALA A 120 -36.12 -10.10 34.44
C ALA A 120 -35.42 -9.09 33.51
N VAL A 121 -35.59 -7.78 33.75
CA VAL A 121 -34.95 -6.72 32.96
C VAL A 121 -33.42 -6.73 33.19
N THR A 122 -33.03 -6.91 34.45
CA THR A 122 -31.62 -6.98 34.83
C THR A 122 -30.92 -8.15 34.14
N SER A 123 -31.48 -9.34 34.22
CA SER A 123 -30.93 -10.54 33.56
C SER A 123 -30.79 -10.36 32.04
N ALA A 124 -31.79 -9.78 31.38
CA ALA A 124 -31.74 -9.50 29.95
C ALA A 124 -30.62 -8.50 29.56
N LEU A 125 -30.44 -7.44 30.41
CA LEU A 125 -29.38 -6.45 30.18
C LEU A 125 -27.97 -7.03 30.44
N GLU A 126 -27.85 -7.92 31.43
CA GLU A 126 -26.59 -8.62 31.72
C GLU A 126 -26.18 -9.56 30.54
N ALA A 127 -27.12 -10.32 30.03
CA ALA A 127 -26.89 -11.16 28.83
C ALA A 127 -26.42 -10.31 27.63
N LYS A 128 -27.06 -9.16 27.41
CA LYS A 128 -26.68 -8.22 26.36
C LYS A 128 -25.27 -7.63 26.60
N ASN A 129 -24.95 -7.28 27.82
CA ASN A 129 -23.63 -6.78 28.18
C ASN A 129 -22.54 -7.84 27.97
N PHE A 130 -22.83 -9.11 28.28
CA PHE A 130 -21.93 -10.21 28.01
C PHE A 130 -21.65 -10.36 26.49
N SER A 131 -22.69 -10.31 25.66
CA SER A 131 -22.55 -10.35 24.20
C SER A 131 -21.68 -9.20 23.69
N LEU A 132 -21.90 -7.97 24.17
CA LEU A 132 -21.10 -6.79 23.76
C LEU A 132 -19.62 -6.89 24.21
N LYS A 133 -19.35 -7.50 25.37
CA LYS A 133 -17.98 -7.76 25.80
C LYS A 133 -17.29 -8.75 24.91
N LEU A 134 -17.96 -9.86 24.57
CA LEU A 134 -17.42 -10.87 23.66
C LEU A 134 -17.14 -10.28 22.27
N GLU A 135 -18.04 -9.43 21.78
CA GLU A 135 -17.81 -8.71 20.52
C GLU A 135 -16.57 -7.78 20.61
N ASN A 136 -16.39 -7.07 21.71
CA ASN A 136 -15.20 -6.24 21.91
C ASN A 136 -13.91 -7.07 21.92
N GLU A 137 -13.90 -8.25 22.52
CA GLU A 137 -12.74 -9.16 22.52
C GLU A 137 -12.41 -9.61 21.09
N GLN A 138 -13.43 -9.95 20.29
CA GLN A 138 -13.24 -10.30 18.87
C GLN A 138 -12.70 -9.11 18.07
N ILE A 139 -13.19 -7.90 18.32
CA ILE A 139 -12.69 -6.69 17.66
C ILE A 139 -11.23 -6.43 18.07
N GLN A 140 -10.88 -6.55 19.35
CA GLN A 140 -9.49 -6.41 19.82
C GLN A 140 -8.55 -7.40 19.13
N SER A 141 -8.96 -8.64 18.96
CA SER A 141 -8.19 -9.66 18.22
C SER A 141 -7.97 -9.26 16.75
N LYS A 142 -8.97 -8.65 16.10
CA LYS A 142 -8.83 -8.12 14.75
C LYS A 142 -7.87 -6.94 14.68
N ILE A 143 -7.91 -6.03 15.67
CA ILE A 143 -6.97 -4.91 15.77
C ILE A 143 -5.54 -5.44 15.90
N ALA A 144 -5.29 -6.38 16.81
CA ALA A 144 -3.96 -6.96 17.01
C ALA A 144 -3.41 -7.63 15.74
N ALA A 145 -4.26 -8.29 14.96
CA ALA A 145 -3.85 -8.86 13.67
C ALA A 145 -3.45 -7.76 12.67
N LEU A 146 -4.22 -6.67 12.57
CA LEU A 146 -3.92 -5.54 11.70
C LEU A 146 -2.65 -4.78 12.12
N GLU A 147 -2.38 -4.66 13.43
CA GLU A 147 -1.14 -4.07 13.94
C GLU A 147 0.08 -4.92 13.53
N LYS A 148 -0.05 -6.24 13.55
CA LYS A 148 0.99 -7.15 13.06
C LYS A 148 1.23 -6.99 11.55
N ASP A 149 0.17 -6.76 10.77
CA ASP A 149 0.29 -6.49 9.34
C ASP A 149 1.08 -5.19 9.10
N ILE A 150 0.80 -4.12 9.87
CA ILE A 150 1.57 -2.86 9.81
C ILE A 150 3.04 -3.11 10.13
N GLU A 151 3.36 -3.91 11.14
CA GLU A 151 4.75 -4.21 11.48
C GLU A 151 5.46 -4.96 10.35
N THR A 152 4.76 -5.90 9.70
CA THR A 152 5.25 -6.60 8.52
C THR A 152 5.54 -5.62 7.36
N ILE A 153 4.67 -4.65 7.13
CA ILE A 153 4.87 -3.60 6.11
C ILE A 153 6.11 -2.76 6.43
N LYS A 154 6.29 -2.34 7.68
CA LYS A 154 7.48 -1.56 8.10
C LYS A 154 8.78 -2.32 7.87
N VAL A 155 8.81 -3.62 8.16
CA VAL A 155 9.98 -4.47 7.89
C VAL A 155 10.28 -4.50 6.39
N LYS A 156 9.26 -4.64 5.54
CA LYS A 156 9.42 -4.60 4.08
C LYS A 156 9.94 -3.25 3.61
N GLN A 157 9.39 -2.14 4.13
CA GLN A 157 9.88 -0.79 3.82
C GLN A 157 11.34 -0.59 4.22
N GLY A 158 11.73 -1.04 5.42
CA GLY A 158 13.12 -0.98 5.87
C GLY A 158 14.10 -1.74 4.95
N GLY A 159 13.64 -2.80 4.29
CA GLY A 159 14.43 -3.57 3.33
C GLY A 159 14.61 -2.89 1.96
N ILE A 160 13.81 -1.87 1.63
CA ILE A 160 13.90 -1.16 0.34
C ILE A 160 15.14 -0.25 0.29
N VAL A 161 15.53 0.33 1.42
CA VAL A 161 16.59 1.36 1.50
C VAL A 161 18.00 0.75 1.63
N THR A 162 18.12 -0.56 1.85
CA THR A 162 19.38 -1.22 2.21
C THR A 162 19.96 -2.08 1.08
N LYS A 163 19.46 -2.03 -0.12
CA LYS A 163 20.01 -2.70 -1.31
C LYS A 163 20.33 -1.70 -2.40
#